data_0f66cd9d446cb1281d1ea475c066540a
#
_entry.id   0f66cd9d446cb1281d1ea475c066540a
#
_cell.length_a   1.000
_cell.length_b   1.000
_cell.length_c   1.000
_cell.angle_alpha   90.00
_cell.angle_beta   90.00
_cell.angle_gamma   90.00
#
_symmetry.space_group_name_H-M   'P 1'
#
loop_
_entity.id
_entity.type
_entity.pdbx_description
1 polymer ?
#
loop_
_entity_poly.entity_id
_entity_poly.type
_entity_poly.pdbx_seq_one_letter_code
_entity_poly.pdbx_strand_id
1 'polypeptide(L)'
;TSSAASDVYKRQLFNLLDASARACIVHTSSSVGRVGRAYWGAYAASKFALEGLSQVLADETEVAGRIKVFSVNPGGTRTNMRKEAYPLEDPDTLPTPEAHMELFMLLQQPLRENGEAAELITGQQLDCRDWRDKLRWI
;
A
#
# COMPACT_ATOMS: atom_id res chain seq x y z
N THR A 1 11.05 -14.33 -5.57
CA THR A 1 10.39 -13.73 -4.41
C THR A 1 9.70 -12.44 -4.84
N SER A 2 8.53 -12.12 -4.25
CA SER A 2 7.72 -10.97 -4.67
C SER A 2 8.44 -9.61 -4.58
N SER A 3 9.39 -9.46 -3.66
CA SER A 3 10.17 -8.23 -3.51
C SER A 3 11.16 -7.99 -4.65
N ALA A 4 11.85 -9.04 -5.14
CA ALA A 4 12.76 -8.91 -6.26
C ALA A 4 12.03 -8.58 -7.57
N ALA A 5 10.88 -9.23 -7.82
CA ALA A 5 10.04 -8.90 -8.96
C ALA A 5 9.53 -7.45 -8.88
N SER A 6 9.12 -7.00 -7.69
CA SER A 6 8.68 -5.62 -7.47
C SER A 6 9.78 -4.60 -7.79
N ASP A 7 11.05 -4.87 -7.43
CA ASP A 7 12.17 -3.99 -7.75
C ASP A 7 12.45 -3.91 -9.25
N VAL A 8 12.38 -5.04 -9.96
CA VAL A 8 12.54 -5.08 -11.42
C VAL A 8 11.47 -4.25 -12.13
N TYR A 9 10.20 -4.41 -11.77
CA TYR A 9 9.12 -3.61 -12.35
C TYR A 9 9.27 -2.12 -12.07
N LYS A 10 9.70 -1.74 -10.87
CA LYS A 10 9.96 -0.33 -10.54
C LYS A 10 11.02 0.27 -11.44
N ARG A 11 12.15 -0.42 -11.64
CA ARG A 11 13.23 0.06 -12.51
C ARG A 11 12.78 0.19 -13.96
N GLN A 12 11.98 -0.74 -14.45
CA GLN A 12 11.48 -0.70 -15.83
C GLN A 12 10.45 0.41 -16.05
N LEU A 13 9.60 0.69 -15.07
CA LEU A 13 8.52 1.67 -15.17
C LEU A 13 8.95 3.07 -14.71
N PHE A 14 10.10 3.21 -14.05
CA PHE A 14 10.51 4.48 -13.43
C PHE A 14 10.54 5.63 -14.44
N ASN A 15 11.10 5.42 -15.63
CA ASN A 15 11.14 6.44 -16.67
C ASN A 15 9.74 6.89 -17.13
N LEU A 16 8.77 5.97 -17.16
CA LEU A 16 7.38 6.28 -17.50
C LEU A 16 6.70 7.05 -16.37
N LEU A 17 6.96 6.67 -15.13
CA LEU A 17 6.43 7.34 -13.95
C LEU A 17 7.00 8.77 -13.84
N ASP A 18 8.30 8.93 -14.06
CA ASP A 18 8.96 10.24 -14.01
C ASP A 18 8.55 11.17 -15.18
N ALA A 19 8.25 10.61 -16.34
CA ALA A 19 7.71 11.35 -17.48
C ALA A 19 6.24 11.74 -17.32
N SER A 20 5.53 11.12 -16.36
CA SER A 20 4.14 11.46 -16.06
C SER A 20 4.06 12.78 -15.28
N ALA A 21 3.07 13.60 -15.61
CA ALA A 21 2.79 14.81 -14.83
C ALA A 21 2.46 14.49 -13.36
N ARG A 22 1.95 13.29 -13.12
CA ARG A 22 1.60 12.74 -11.78
C ARG A 22 1.74 11.23 -11.81
N ALA A 23 2.46 10.69 -10.85
CA ALA A 23 2.57 9.25 -10.66
C ALA A 23 2.33 8.88 -9.20
N CYS A 24 1.71 7.74 -8.99
CA CYS A 24 1.50 7.17 -7.68
C CYS A 24 1.98 5.71 -7.67
N ILE A 25 2.81 5.36 -6.71
CA ILE A 25 3.26 4.00 -6.45
C ILE A 25 2.63 3.55 -5.15
N VAL A 26 1.85 2.50 -5.20
CA VAL A 26 1.21 1.91 -4.03
C VAL A 26 1.75 0.50 -3.80
N HIS A 27 2.45 0.31 -2.71
CA HIS A 27 2.93 -1.00 -2.29
C HIS A 27 1.93 -1.65 -1.34
N THR A 28 1.37 -2.79 -1.73
CA THR A 28 0.51 -3.57 -0.83
C THR A 28 1.37 -4.26 0.22
N SER A 29 1.32 -3.74 1.44
CA SER A 29 2.04 -4.22 2.61
C SER A 29 1.16 -5.08 3.54
N SER A 30 1.54 -5.17 4.78
CA SER A 30 0.82 -5.90 5.83
C SER A 30 1.26 -5.40 7.20
N SER A 31 0.43 -5.58 8.22
CA SER A 31 0.80 -5.31 9.61
C SER A 31 2.06 -6.07 10.05
N VAL A 32 2.32 -7.27 9.48
CA VAL A 32 3.54 -8.03 9.78
C VAL A 32 4.78 -7.50 9.06
N GLY A 33 4.66 -6.55 8.17
CA GLY A 33 5.77 -5.78 7.60
C GLY A 33 6.21 -4.62 8.48
N ARG A 34 5.45 -4.30 9.52
CA ARG A 34 5.71 -3.24 10.49
C ARG A 34 6.04 -3.79 11.88
N VAL A 35 5.39 -4.91 12.24
CA VAL A 35 5.61 -5.61 13.50
C VAL A 35 5.69 -7.12 13.23
N GLY A 36 6.84 -7.73 13.52
CA GLY A 36 7.04 -9.16 13.33
C GLY A 36 6.13 -10.00 14.23
N ARG A 37 5.70 -11.15 13.73
CA ARG A 37 4.88 -12.11 14.48
C ARG A 37 5.49 -13.50 14.40
N ALA A 38 5.34 -14.28 15.45
CA ALA A 38 5.77 -15.68 15.48
C ALA A 38 5.18 -16.46 14.30
N TYR A 39 5.95 -17.35 13.73
CA TYR A 39 5.60 -18.22 12.60
C TYR A 39 5.45 -17.54 11.23
N TRP A 40 5.61 -16.21 11.13
CA TRP A 40 5.49 -15.45 9.88
C TRP A 40 6.83 -15.03 9.27
N GLY A 41 7.95 -15.65 9.68
CA GLY A 41 9.31 -15.17 9.40
C GLY A 41 9.58 -14.76 7.95
N ALA A 42 9.40 -15.65 6.98
CA ALA A 42 9.67 -15.35 5.58
C ALA A 42 8.72 -14.28 5.01
N TYR A 43 7.42 -14.36 5.34
CA TYR A 43 6.45 -13.36 4.92
C TYR A 43 6.71 -11.99 5.56
N ALA A 44 6.97 -11.96 6.87
CA ALA A 44 7.34 -10.74 7.57
C ALA A 44 8.58 -10.10 6.95
N ALA A 45 9.66 -10.86 6.74
CA ALA A 45 10.89 -10.36 6.12
C ALA A 45 10.62 -9.72 4.75
N SER A 46 9.78 -10.35 3.91
CA SER A 46 9.42 -9.80 2.60
C SER A 46 8.63 -8.49 2.70
N LYS A 47 7.74 -8.36 3.69
CA LYS A 47 6.93 -7.15 3.90
C LYS A 47 7.72 -6.03 4.59
N PHE A 48 8.64 -6.34 5.52
CA PHE A 48 9.59 -5.37 6.05
C PHE A 48 10.49 -4.79 4.95
N ALA A 49 11.01 -5.65 4.07
CA ALA A 49 11.79 -5.19 2.92
C ALA A 49 10.98 -4.26 2.01
N LEU A 50 9.70 -4.56 1.77
CA LEU A 50 8.81 -3.72 0.97
C LEU A 50 8.54 -2.36 1.64
N GLU A 51 8.33 -2.33 2.95
CA GLU A 51 8.18 -1.08 3.72
C GLU A 51 9.45 -0.22 3.64
N GLY A 52 10.63 -0.83 3.81
CA GLY A 52 11.92 -0.13 3.67
C GLY A 52 12.13 0.43 2.26
N LEU A 53 11.85 -0.36 1.23
CA LEU A 53 11.92 0.10 -0.17
C LEU A 53 10.93 1.23 -0.45
N SER A 54 9.75 1.21 0.16
CA SER A 54 8.76 2.29 0.02
C SER A 54 9.27 3.60 0.58
N GLN A 55 9.92 3.56 1.74
CA GLN A 55 10.49 4.75 2.39
C GLN A 55 11.65 5.31 1.57
N VAL A 56 12.59 4.47 1.14
CA VAL A 56 13.72 4.88 0.30
C VAL A 56 13.23 5.53 -0.99
N LEU A 57 12.28 4.89 -1.68
CA LEU A 57 11.76 5.43 -2.94
C LEU A 57 11.00 6.74 -2.74
N ALA A 58 10.30 6.90 -1.62
CA ALA A 58 9.63 8.15 -1.28
C ALA A 58 10.63 9.28 -1.08
N ASP A 59 11.72 9.03 -0.34
CA ASP A 59 12.81 9.98 -0.09
C ASP A 59 13.52 10.37 -1.41
N GLU A 60 13.86 9.39 -2.24
CA GLU A 60 14.50 9.61 -3.55
C GLU A 60 13.65 10.44 -4.52
N THR A 61 12.31 10.35 -4.42
CA THR A 61 11.38 11.03 -5.34
C THR A 61 10.78 12.32 -4.77
N GLU A 62 11.03 12.62 -3.49
CA GLU A 62 10.44 13.78 -2.80
C GLU A 62 10.83 15.10 -3.46
N VAL A 63 12.10 15.29 -3.80
CA VAL A 63 12.63 16.55 -4.37
C VAL A 63 11.97 16.86 -5.71
N ALA A 64 11.75 15.86 -6.57
CA ALA A 64 11.07 16.05 -7.86
C ALA A 64 9.55 16.26 -7.68
N GLY A 65 8.96 15.72 -6.61
CA GLY A 65 7.57 15.92 -6.22
C GLY A 65 6.51 15.33 -7.17
N ARG A 66 6.95 14.65 -8.24
CA ARG A 66 6.05 14.11 -9.29
C ARG A 66 5.52 12.72 -8.98
N ILE A 67 6.29 11.93 -8.22
CA ILE A 67 5.93 10.55 -7.86
C ILE A 67 5.58 10.52 -6.37
N LYS A 68 4.38 10.08 -6.05
CA LYS A 68 3.97 9.80 -4.67
C LYS A 68 4.09 8.31 -4.39
N VAL A 69 4.62 7.96 -3.24
CA VAL A 69 4.85 6.57 -2.84
C VAL A 69 4.12 6.30 -1.53
N PHE A 70 3.33 5.23 -1.49
CA PHE A 70 2.60 4.81 -0.30
C PHE A 70 2.78 3.31 -0.06
N SER A 71 2.79 2.91 1.20
CA SER A 71 2.58 1.52 1.58
C SER A 71 1.21 1.35 2.22
N VAL A 72 0.40 0.44 1.70
CA VAL A 72 -0.97 0.21 2.14
C VAL A 72 -1.09 -1.18 2.75
N ASN A 73 -1.55 -1.25 4.00
CA ASN A 73 -1.97 -2.48 4.65
C ASN A 73 -3.49 -2.64 4.51
N PRO A 74 -3.98 -3.60 3.69
CA PRO A 74 -5.41 -3.84 3.55
C PRO A 74 -6.02 -4.51 4.80
N GLY A 75 -5.20 -5.10 5.66
CA GLY A 75 -5.66 -5.92 6.77
C GLY A 75 -6.14 -7.29 6.34
N GLY A 76 -6.95 -7.94 7.18
CA GLY A 76 -7.63 -9.19 6.80
C GLY A 76 -8.63 -8.92 5.69
N THR A 77 -8.45 -9.58 4.55
CA THR A 77 -9.29 -9.40 3.36
C THR A 77 -9.73 -10.76 2.84
N ARG A 78 -10.97 -10.87 2.40
CA ARG A 78 -11.56 -12.09 1.84
C ARG A 78 -10.89 -12.46 0.52
N THR A 79 -9.86 -13.29 0.60
CA THR A 79 -9.05 -13.77 -0.53
C THR A 79 -8.72 -15.24 -0.36
N ASN A 80 -8.37 -15.92 -1.46
CA ASN A 80 -7.90 -17.30 -1.41
C ASN A 80 -6.65 -17.45 -0.54
N MET A 81 -5.71 -16.50 -0.65
CA MET A 81 -4.51 -16.47 0.20
C MET A 81 -4.86 -16.40 1.70
N ARG A 82 -5.87 -15.60 2.07
CA ARG A 82 -6.33 -15.51 3.46
C ARG A 82 -6.96 -16.82 3.93
N LYS A 83 -7.80 -17.43 3.10
CA LYS A 83 -8.43 -18.72 3.39
C LYS A 83 -7.40 -19.83 3.59
N GLU A 84 -6.33 -19.87 2.79
CA GLU A 84 -5.25 -20.85 2.95
C GLU A 84 -4.46 -20.62 4.25
N ALA A 85 -4.20 -19.37 4.61
CA ALA A 85 -3.47 -19.02 5.84
C ALA A 85 -4.29 -19.21 7.12
N TYR A 86 -5.61 -19.09 7.04
CA TYR A 86 -6.56 -19.17 8.16
C TYR A 86 -7.78 -20.03 7.81
N PRO A 87 -7.62 -21.37 7.68
CA PRO A 87 -8.69 -22.26 7.20
C PRO A 87 -9.96 -22.29 8.07
N LEU A 88 -9.83 -21.92 9.36
CA LEU A 88 -10.93 -21.92 10.33
C LEU A 88 -11.60 -20.55 10.48
N GLU A 89 -11.10 -19.51 9.79
CA GLU A 89 -11.70 -18.18 9.84
C GLU A 89 -12.92 -18.13 8.91
N ASP A 90 -14.02 -17.60 9.42
CA ASP A 90 -15.22 -17.39 8.61
C ASP A 90 -14.96 -16.24 7.61
N PRO A 91 -14.93 -16.53 6.29
CA PRO A 91 -14.64 -15.53 5.27
C PRO A 91 -15.69 -14.40 5.22
N ASP A 92 -16.92 -14.64 5.70
CA ASP A 92 -17.98 -13.64 5.69
C ASP A 92 -17.79 -12.54 6.74
N THR A 93 -16.90 -12.74 7.70
CA THR A 93 -16.47 -11.73 8.66
C THR A 93 -15.44 -10.75 8.10
N LEU A 94 -14.86 -11.05 6.94
CA LEU A 94 -13.82 -10.25 6.31
C LEU A 94 -14.37 -9.34 5.22
N PRO A 95 -13.83 -8.12 5.08
CA PRO A 95 -14.15 -7.26 3.96
C PRO A 95 -13.68 -7.89 2.65
N THR A 96 -14.41 -7.64 1.57
CA THR A 96 -13.99 -8.02 0.22
C THR A 96 -12.86 -7.09 -0.29
N PRO A 97 -12.10 -7.47 -1.33
CA PRO A 97 -11.12 -6.58 -1.94
C PRO A 97 -11.71 -5.23 -2.38
N GLU A 98 -12.95 -5.24 -2.88
CA GLU A 98 -13.66 -4.04 -3.35
C GLU A 98 -13.89 -3.02 -2.22
N ALA A 99 -14.05 -3.48 -0.98
CA ALA A 99 -14.22 -2.61 0.18
C ALA A 99 -12.98 -1.74 0.49
N HIS A 100 -11.85 -1.99 -0.17
CA HIS A 100 -10.63 -1.21 -0.03
C HIS A 100 -10.41 -0.23 -1.20
N MET A 101 -11.21 -0.34 -2.27
CA MET A 101 -10.99 0.41 -3.51
C MET A 101 -11.07 1.92 -3.32
N GLU A 102 -11.90 2.41 -2.40
CA GLU A 102 -12.04 3.84 -2.13
C GLU A 102 -10.70 4.49 -1.77
N LEU A 103 -9.90 3.86 -0.89
CA LEU A 103 -8.57 4.36 -0.57
C LEU A 103 -7.65 4.37 -1.80
N PHE A 104 -7.62 3.29 -2.59
CA PHE A 104 -6.79 3.23 -3.79
C PHE A 104 -7.21 4.27 -4.83
N MET A 105 -8.51 4.52 -4.98
CA MET A 105 -9.02 5.57 -5.86
C MET A 105 -8.64 6.97 -5.35
N LEU A 106 -8.68 7.21 -4.04
CA LEU A 106 -8.24 8.46 -3.42
C LEU A 106 -6.76 8.72 -3.70
N LEU A 107 -5.89 7.71 -3.56
CA LEU A 107 -4.45 7.83 -3.79
C LEU A 107 -4.08 8.19 -5.25
N GLN A 108 -4.96 7.90 -6.21
CA GLN A 108 -4.77 8.25 -7.61
C GLN A 108 -5.28 9.66 -7.95
N GLN A 109 -6.09 10.26 -7.08
CA GLN A 109 -6.61 11.59 -7.35
C GLN A 109 -5.52 12.66 -7.20
N PRO A 110 -5.64 13.78 -7.95
CA PRO A 110 -4.80 14.94 -7.68
C PRO A 110 -5.04 15.38 -6.23
N LEU A 111 -3.95 15.58 -5.50
CA LEU A 111 -4.02 16.17 -4.17
C LEU A 111 -4.73 17.52 -4.33
N ARG A 112 -5.96 17.62 -3.85
CA ARG A 112 -6.67 18.90 -3.81
C ARG A 112 -6.07 19.72 -2.70
N GLU A 113 -5.80 20.98 -2.95
CA GLU A 113 -5.25 21.92 -1.95
C GLU A 113 -6.16 22.05 -0.71
N ASN A 114 -7.44 21.71 -0.85
CA ASN A 114 -8.43 21.75 0.21
C ASN A 114 -9.25 20.45 0.22
N GLY A 115 -8.83 19.44 0.95
CA GLY A 115 -9.56 18.18 1.07
C GLY A 115 -8.76 17.10 1.78
N GLU A 116 -9.36 15.94 2.05
CA GLU A 116 -8.72 14.82 2.76
C GLU A 116 -7.46 14.28 2.06
N ALA A 117 -7.38 14.41 0.74
CA ALA A 117 -6.19 14.08 -0.02
C ALA A 117 -5.02 15.04 0.23
N ALA A 118 -5.25 16.23 0.80
CA ALA A 118 -4.19 17.18 1.16
C ALA A 118 -3.34 16.69 2.35
N GLU A 119 -3.86 15.76 3.16
CA GLU A 119 -3.14 15.17 4.29
C GLU A 119 -2.20 14.02 3.87
N LEU A 120 -2.27 13.57 2.61
CA LEU A 120 -1.49 12.43 2.13
C LEU A 120 -0.10 12.87 1.68
N ILE A 121 0.88 12.53 2.51
CA ILE A 121 2.30 12.83 2.27
C ILE A 121 2.98 11.60 1.70
N THR A 122 3.88 11.77 0.72
CA THR A 122 4.69 10.66 0.19
C THR A 122 5.44 9.96 1.32
N GLY A 123 5.61 8.66 1.23
CA GLY A 123 6.25 7.85 2.27
C GLY A 123 5.32 7.36 3.38
N GLN A 124 4.06 7.80 3.40
CA GLN A 124 3.13 7.35 4.43
C GLN A 124 2.81 5.86 4.36
N GLN A 125 2.69 5.28 5.55
CA GLN A 125 2.16 3.95 5.78
C GLN A 125 0.66 4.06 6.12
N LEU A 126 -0.19 3.48 5.28
CA LEU A 126 -1.64 3.58 5.38
C LEU A 126 -2.27 2.24 5.75
N ASP A 127 -3.33 2.28 6.53
CA ASP A 127 -4.18 1.14 6.86
C ASP A 127 -5.58 1.34 6.29
N CYS A 128 -6.06 0.41 5.47
CA CYS A 128 -7.41 0.51 4.88
C CYS A 128 -8.51 0.60 5.94
N ARG A 129 -8.28 0.06 7.15
CA ARG A 129 -9.24 0.16 8.25
C ARG A 129 -9.47 1.61 8.67
N ASP A 130 -8.38 2.36 8.87
CA ASP A 130 -8.45 3.72 9.39
C ASP A 130 -9.09 4.68 8.37
N TRP A 131 -8.88 4.41 7.09
CA TRP A 131 -9.43 5.20 6.00
C TRP A 131 -10.88 4.85 5.65
N ARG A 132 -11.32 3.61 5.88
CA ARG A 132 -12.71 3.20 5.66
C ARG A 132 -13.69 4.02 6.51
N ASP A 133 -13.32 4.30 7.74
CA ASP A 133 -14.17 5.08 8.64
C ASP A 133 -14.19 6.56 8.25
N LYS A 134 -13.07 7.10 7.75
CA LYS A 134 -12.98 8.47 7.23
C LYS A 134 -13.77 8.67 5.93
N LEU A 135 -13.67 7.72 4.99
CA LEU A 135 -14.29 7.83 3.66
C LEU A 135 -15.81 7.61 3.64
N ARG A 136 -16.39 7.02 4.69
CA ARG A 136 -17.85 6.84 4.82
C ARG A 136 -18.63 8.14 4.99
N TRP A 137 -17.96 9.25 5.23
CA TRP A 137 -18.57 10.56 5.49
C TRP A 137 -18.46 11.54 4.31
N ILE A 138 -17.98 11.06 3.16
CA ILE A 138 -17.90 11.80 1.90
C ILE A 138 -18.97 11.29 0.92
#